data_73e3d08eaf9dc1c212001222ebf7dfaf
#
_entry.id   73e3d08eaf9dc1c212001222ebf7dfaf
#
_cell.length_a   1.000
_cell.length_b   1.000
_cell.length_c   1.000
_cell.angle_alpha   90.00
_cell.angle_beta   90.00
_cell.angle_gamma   90.00
#
_symmetry.space_group_name_H-M   'P 1'
#
loop_
_entity.id
_entity.type
_entity.pdbx_description
1 polymer ?
#
loop_
_entity_poly.entity_id
_entity_poly.type
_entity_poly.pdbx_seq_one_letter_code
_entity_poly.pdbx_strand_id
1 'polypeptide(L)'
;LGLTPDVSSPLYFRIKSQMGNNLDAAYSNVCQVKVTPYLIDMSYINILNENKDQVLTKLYSPHSDGVYSGYMNASSWFHIWGKENDGTIWGNVGQDGHVYEMDNTESAWNFWFPGQTGIYYTVVDTKAKEFKPTYIKAMQLNGEEMTYDAPNYAWVKVITTTADNTPINIVATGAEYSKA
;
A
#
# COMPACT_ATOMS: atom_id res chain seq x y z
N LEU A 1 -10.20 -19.39 5.40
CA LEU A 1 -11.12 -20.11 6.32
C LEU A 1 -12.60 -19.76 6.10
N GLY A 2 -12.91 -18.68 5.37
CA GLY A 2 -14.28 -18.30 5.00
C GLY A 2 -15.19 -17.96 6.20
N LEU A 3 -14.60 -17.49 7.29
CA LEU A 3 -15.37 -17.06 8.47
C LEU A 3 -16.00 -15.70 8.22
N THR A 4 -17.21 -15.49 8.71
CA THR A 4 -17.89 -14.20 8.63
C THR A 4 -17.31 -13.24 9.67
N PRO A 5 -16.90 -12.02 9.31
CA PRO A 5 -16.45 -11.01 10.27
C PRO A 5 -17.51 -10.72 11.33
N ASP A 6 -17.06 -10.42 12.54
CA ASP A 6 -17.86 -10.08 13.72
C ASP A 6 -18.85 -11.15 14.18
N VAL A 7 -18.76 -12.38 13.62
CA VAL A 7 -19.55 -13.52 14.02
C VAL A 7 -18.69 -14.57 14.74
N SER A 8 -19.04 -14.87 15.99
CA SER A 8 -18.33 -15.90 16.75
C SER A 8 -18.51 -17.26 16.09
N SER A 9 -17.41 -17.86 15.69
CA SER A 9 -17.37 -19.12 14.94
C SER A 9 -16.45 -20.15 15.62
N PRO A 10 -16.82 -21.42 15.67
CA PRO A 10 -15.96 -22.45 16.19
C PRO A 10 -14.90 -22.88 15.16
N LEU A 11 -13.65 -22.95 15.58
CA LEU A 11 -12.57 -23.58 14.84
C LEU A 11 -12.17 -24.89 15.53
N TYR A 12 -11.92 -25.91 14.72
CA TYR A 12 -11.55 -27.23 15.18
C TYR A 12 -10.15 -27.58 14.68
N PHE A 13 -9.28 -28.01 15.59
CA PHE A 13 -7.91 -28.37 15.29
C PHE A 13 -7.63 -29.78 15.72
N ARG A 14 -6.84 -30.51 14.96
CA ARG A 14 -6.23 -31.78 15.35
C ARG A 14 -4.84 -31.91 14.74
N ILE A 15 -3.98 -32.63 15.36
CA ILE A 15 -2.66 -32.97 14.85
C ILE A 15 -2.80 -34.26 14.03
N LYS A 16 -2.25 -34.23 12.80
CA LYS A 16 -2.03 -35.41 11.96
C LYS A 16 -0.56 -35.80 12.08
N SER A 17 -0.28 -37.04 12.44
CA SER A 17 1.05 -37.65 12.41
C SER A 17 1.09 -38.76 11.39
N GLN A 18 2.05 -38.78 10.52
CA GLN A 18 2.21 -39.79 9.47
C GLN A 18 3.69 -40.11 9.24
N MET A 19 4.07 -41.35 9.42
CA MET A 19 5.43 -41.82 9.15
C MET A 19 5.47 -42.48 7.76
N GLY A 20 5.90 -41.70 6.74
CA GLY A 20 5.98 -42.16 5.36
C GLY A 20 4.62 -42.31 4.67
N ASN A 21 4.65 -42.62 3.36
CA ASN A 21 3.43 -42.69 2.54
C ASN A 21 2.70 -44.03 2.61
N ASN A 22 3.28 -45.04 3.27
CA ASN A 22 2.76 -46.42 3.30
C ASN A 22 2.11 -46.79 4.64
N LEU A 23 1.99 -45.86 5.56
CA LEU A 23 1.35 -46.07 6.85
C LEU A 23 0.15 -45.16 7.02
N ASP A 24 -0.86 -45.66 7.73
CA ASP A 24 -2.04 -44.87 8.08
C ASP A 24 -1.66 -43.72 9.00
N ALA A 25 -2.31 -42.58 8.78
CA ALA A 25 -2.11 -41.42 9.62
C ALA A 25 -2.80 -41.59 10.97
N ALA A 26 -2.07 -41.28 12.04
CA ALA A 26 -2.64 -41.15 13.39
C ALA A 26 -3.11 -39.69 13.58
N TYR A 27 -4.23 -39.53 14.25
CA TYR A 27 -4.81 -38.23 14.57
C TYR A 27 -4.98 -38.07 16.09
N SER A 28 -4.70 -36.87 16.58
CA SER A 28 -5.05 -36.50 17.96
C SER A 28 -6.57 -36.35 18.13
N ASN A 29 -7.01 -36.20 19.37
CA ASN A 29 -8.33 -35.66 19.67
C ASN A 29 -8.50 -34.26 19.01
N VAL A 30 -9.75 -33.87 18.80
CA VAL A 30 -10.10 -32.54 18.25
C VAL A 30 -10.14 -31.52 19.40
N CYS A 31 -9.48 -30.41 19.22
CA CYS A 31 -9.58 -29.23 20.08
C CYS A 31 -10.46 -28.18 19.41
N GLN A 32 -11.38 -27.57 20.13
CA GLN A 32 -12.26 -26.51 19.67
C GLN A 32 -11.85 -25.19 20.31
N VAL A 33 -11.76 -24.13 19.48
CA VAL A 33 -11.59 -22.76 19.93
C VAL A 33 -12.68 -21.90 19.29
N LYS A 34 -13.30 -21.02 20.05
CA LYS A 34 -14.19 -19.99 19.50
C LYS A 34 -13.39 -18.76 19.13
N VAL A 35 -13.57 -18.29 17.91
CA VAL A 35 -12.95 -17.06 17.40
C VAL A 35 -14.01 -16.12 16.85
N THR A 36 -13.82 -14.83 17.05
CA THR A 36 -14.60 -13.79 16.40
C THR A 36 -13.65 -13.04 15.47
N PRO A 37 -13.63 -13.39 14.16
CA PRO A 37 -12.80 -12.67 13.21
C PRO A 37 -13.30 -11.23 13.07
N TYR A 38 -12.41 -10.32 12.79
CA TYR A 38 -12.75 -8.93 12.46
C TYR A 38 -12.27 -8.60 11.05
N LEU A 39 -12.97 -7.71 10.38
CA LEU A 39 -12.57 -7.20 9.08
C LEU A 39 -11.73 -5.95 9.29
N ILE A 40 -10.47 -6.01 8.87
CA ILE A 40 -9.66 -4.80 8.69
C ILE A 40 -9.93 -4.30 7.27
N ASP A 41 -10.47 -3.09 7.16
CA ASP A 41 -10.60 -2.43 5.86
C ASP A 41 -9.24 -1.89 5.42
N MET A 42 -8.57 -2.63 4.54
CA MET A 42 -7.31 -2.26 3.92
C MET A 42 -7.49 -1.72 2.49
N SER A 43 -8.66 -1.20 2.14
CA SER A 43 -8.93 -0.69 0.79
C SER A 43 -8.15 0.60 0.48
N TYR A 44 -7.80 1.37 1.51
CA TYR A 44 -7.00 2.58 1.38
C TYR A 44 -6.23 2.90 2.66
N ILE A 45 -5.20 3.72 2.52
CA ILE A 45 -4.49 4.40 3.61
C ILE A 45 -4.62 5.91 3.44
N ASN A 46 -4.92 6.62 4.53
CA ASN A 46 -4.94 8.08 4.53
C ASN A 46 -3.52 8.61 4.65
N ILE A 47 -3.16 9.55 3.81
CA ILE A 47 -1.91 10.31 3.92
C ILE A 47 -2.21 11.58 4.68
N LEU A 48 -1.59 11.74 5.82
CA LEU A 48 -1.76 12.89 6.71
C LEU A 48 -0.62 13.88 6.51
N ASN A 49 -0.91 15.15 6.82
CA ASN A 49 0.12 16.19 6.94
C ASN A 49 1.07 15.92 8.13
N GLU A 50 2.09 16.73 8.26
CA GLU A 50 3.12 16.65 9.31
C GLU A 50 2.51 16.66 10.74
N ASN A 51 1.49 17.46 10.97
CA ASN A 51 0.82 17.57 12.27
C ASN A 51 -0.19 16.46 12.56
N LYS A 52 -0.47 15.56 11.60
CA LYS A 52 -1.46 14.46 11.69
C LYS A 52 -2.92 14.92 11.87
N ASP A 53 -3.23 16.19 11.61
CA ASP A 53 -4.56 16.79 11.81
C ASP A 53 -5.37 16.95 10.51
N GLN A 54 -4.74 16.74 9.34
CA GLN A 54 -5.37 16.85 8.04
C GLN A 54 -5.04 15.66 7.14
N VAL A 55 -6.07 15.12 6.49
CA VAL A 55 -5.90 14.16 5.38
C VAL A 55 -5.60 14.92 4.10
N LEU A 56 -4.44 14.68 3.51
CA LEU A 56 -4.00 15.30 2.26
C LEU A 56 -4.54 14.54 1.04
N THR A 57 -4.44 13.22 1.08
CA THR A 57 -4.89 12.32 0.02
C THR A 57 -5.07 10.90 0.55
N LYS A 58 -5.49 10.00 -0.32
CA LYS A 58 -5.56 8.56 -0.06
C LYS A 58 -4.74 7.81 -1.09
N LEU A 59 -4.05 6.76 -0.64
CA LEU A 59 -3.49 5.75 -1.51
C LEU A 59 -4.36 4.49 -1.40
N TYR A 60 -4.57 3.80 -2.50
CA TYR A 60 -5.53 2.71 -2.58
C TYR A 60 -4.84 1.36 -2.72
N SER A 61 -5.45 0.34 -2.11
CA SER A 61 -5.06 -1.06 -2.24
C SER A 61 -6.15 -1.83 -2.99
N PRO A 62 -6.00 -2.10 -4.30
CA PRO A 62 -7.01 -2.83 -5.07
C PRO A 62 -7.28 -4.25 -4.56
N HIS A 63 -6.31 -4.82 -3.85
CA HIS A 63 -6.41 -6.18 -3.29
C HIS A 63 -6.70 -6.20 -1.78
N SER A 64 -6.82 -5.03 -1.14
CA SER A 64 -7.02 -4.91 0.32
C SER A 64 -5.99 -5.72 1.12
N ASP A 65 -4.73 -5.68 0.70
CA ASP A 65 -3.65 -6.54 1.19
C ASP A 65 -2.55 -5.80 1.96
N GLY A 66 -2.74 -4.50 2.23
CA GLY A 66 -1.77 -3.66 2.95
C GLY A 66 -0.69 -3.07 2.05
N VAL A 67 -0.82 -3.23 0.71
CA VAL A 67 -0.01 -2.52 -0.28
C VAL A 67 -0.86 -1.45 -0.92
N TYR A 68 -0.55 -0.20 -0.63
CA TYR A 68 -1.31 0.97 -1.08
C TYR A 68 -0.47 1.74 -2.10
N SER A 69 -1.11 2.27 -3.13
CA SER A 69 -0.41 3.06 -4.13
C SER A 69 -1.27 4.18 -4.70
N GLY A 70 -0.60 5.20 -5.24
CA GLY A 70 -1.25 6.33 -5.91
C GLY A 70 -0.29 7.46 -6.21
N TYR A 71 -0.80 8.45 -6.92
CA TYR A 71 -0.05 9.66 -7.23
C TYR A 71 -0.33 10.74 -6.19
N MET A 72 0.68 11.55 -5.92
CA MET A 72 0.56 12.71 -5.06
C MET A 72 1.58 13.78 -5.43
N ASN A 73 1.23 15.04 -5.18
CA ASN A 73 2.18 16.15 -5.26
C ASN A 73 2.96 16.26 -3.96
N ALA A 74 4.26 16.46 -4.07
CA ALA A 74 5.12 16.69 -2.93
C ALA A 74 6.18 17.75 -3.26
N SER A 75 6.66 18.44 -2.21
CA SER A 75 7.84 19.31 -2.27
C SER A 75 9.00 18.65 -1.54
N SER A 76 10.20 19.21 -1.70
CA SER A 76 11.42 18.71 -1.03
C SER A 76 11.35 18.69 0.50
N TRP A 77 10.46 19.47 1.09
CA TRP A 77 10.23 19.57 2.54
C TRP A 77 8.85 19.04 2.94
N PHE A 78 8.30 18.16 2.13
CA PHE A 78 6.97 17.61 2.38
C PHE A 78 7.07 16.42 3.32
N HIS A 79 6.56 16.61 4.54
CA HIS A 79 6.55 15.60 5.60
C HIS A 79 5.14 15.06 5.77
N ILE A 80 5.03 13.74 5.81
CA ILE A 80 3.73 13.06 5.87
C ILE A 80 3.75 11.86 6.81
N TRP A 81 2.55 11.37 7.09
CA TRP A 81 2.29 10.12 7.80
C TRP A 81 1.27 9.29 7.02
N GLY A 82 1.34 7.97 7.17
CA GLY A 82 0.29 7.07 6.72
C GLY A 82 -0.63 6.69 7.88
N LYS A 83 -1.95 6.67 7.67
CA LYS A 83 -2.92 6.20 8.68
C LYS A 83 -3.87 5.20 8.07
N GLU A 84 -3.83 3.95 8.55
CA GLU A 84 -4.75 2.90 8.19
C GLU A 84 -6.13 3.09 8.85
N ASN A 85 -7.14 2.37 8.38
CA ASN A 85 -8.51 2.52 8.87
C ASN A 85 -8.72 1.99 10.30
N ASP A 86 -7.84 1.12 10.78
CA ASP A 86 -7.82 0.68 12.18
C ASP A 86 -7.20 1.71 13.14
N GLY A 87 -6.73 2.83 12.61
CA GLY A 87 -6.10 3.90 13.36
C GLY A 87 -4.58 3.81 13.46
N THR A 88 -3.95 2.74 12.99
CA THR A 88 -2.49 2.58 12.98
C THR A 88 -1.84 3.69 12.17
N ILE A 89 -0.89 4.40 12.78
CA ILE A 89 -0.12 5.47 12.14
C ILE A 89 1.27 4.95 11.80
N TRP A 90 1.64 5.12 10.55
CA TRP A 90 2.92 4.74 10.00
C TRP A 90 3.76 5.97 9.71
N GLY A 91 5.03 5.87 10.06
CA GLY A 91 6.07 6.84 9.74
C GLY A 91 7.35 6.13 9.35
N ASN A 92 8.46 6.86 9.37
CA ASN A 92 9.78 6.37 9.02
C ASN A 92 10.53 5.88 10.27
N VAL A 93 11.42 4.93 10.09
CA VAL A 93 12.35 4.48 11.13
C VAL A 93 13.39 5.58 11.39
N GLY A 94 13.34 6.20 12.57
CA GLY A 94 14.29 7.24 12.99
C GLY A 94 14.14 8.58 12.26
N GLN A 95 15.08 9.48 12.51
CA GLN A 95 15.03 10.88 12.07
C GLN A 95 15.39 11.08 10.59
N ASP A 96 16.10 10.15 9.98
CA ASP A 96 16.42 10.22 8.56
C ASP A 96 15.22 9.75 7.73
N GLY A 97 14.41 10.70 7.30
CA GLY A 97 13.21 10.44 6.50
C GLY A 97 13.47 9.82 5.12
N HIS A 98 14.70 9.66 4.71
CA HIS A 98 15.09 9.05 3.43
C HIS A 98 15.43 7.56 3.53
N VAL A 99 15.36 6.97 4.71
CA VAL A 99 15.60 5.53 4.90
C VAL A 99 14.53 4.67 4.25
N TYR A 100 13.30 5.19 4.18
CA TYR A 100 12.14 4.52 3.57
C TYR A 100 11.75 3.18 4.21
N GLU A 101 12.21 2.91 5.42
CA GLU A 101 11.72 1.85 6.28
C GLU A 101 10.62 2.39 7.18
N MET A 102 9.53 1.64 7.29
CA MET A 102 8.37 2.08 8.04
C MET A 102 8.38 1.58 9.49
N ASP A 103 7.92 2.45 10.39
CA ASP A 103 7.67 2.15 11.79
C ASP A 103 6.29 2.68 12.19
N ASN A 104 5.65 2.00 13.14
CA ASN A 104 4.35 2.40 13.71
C ASN A 104 4.39 2.54 15.23
N THR A 105 5.58 2.66 15.79
CA THR A 105 5.78 2.89 17.22
C THR A 105 5.75 4.40 17.55
N GLU A 106 5.77 4.73 18.83
CA GLU A 106 5.86 6.14 19.28
C GLU A 106 7.17 6.81 18.87
N SER A 107 8.20 6.02 18.52
CA SER A 107 9.50 6.52 18.04
C SER A 107 9.55 6.80 16.55
N ALA A 108 8.48 6.49 15.80
CA ALA A 108 8.41 6.78 14.39
C ALA A 108 8.50 8.28 14.08
N TRP A 109 9.18 8.60 12.99
CA TRP A 109 9.28 9.94 12.43
C TRP A 109 8.44 10.06 11.17
N ASN A 110 8.16 11.28 10.72
CA ASN A 110 7.44 11.47 9.46
C ASN A 110 8.25 10.97 8.26
N PHE A 111 7.55 10.63 7.18
CA PHE A 111 8.19 10.35 5.89
C PHE A 111 8.59 11.65 5.20
N TRP A 112 9.72 11.63 4.52
CA TRP A 112 10.18 12.72 3.69
C TRP A 112 10.17 12.31 2.22
N PHE A 113 9.98 13.28 1.34
CA PHE A 113 10.14 13.07 -0.08
C PHE A 113 11.55 13.44 -0.52
N PRO A 114 12.10 12.69 -1.49
CA PRO A 114 13.43 13.01 -2.02
C PRO A 114 13.40 14.36 -2.72
N GLY A 115 14.20 15.27 -2.34
CA GLY A 115 14.57 16.61 -2.77
C GLY A 115 13.99 17.29 -4.02
N GLN A 116 13.06 16.69 -4.73
CA GLN A 116 12.44 17.28 -5.94
C GLN A 116 10.97 17.62 -5.67
N THR A 117 10.57 18.83 -6.04
CA THR A 117 9.16 19.22 -6.03
C THR A 117 8.48 18.70 -7.29
N GLY A 118 7.35 18.03 -7.14
CA GLY A 118 6.55 17.55 -8.26
C GLY A 118 5.70 16.35 -7.90
N ILE A 119 5.49 15.49 -8.89
CA ILE A 119 4.57 14.36 -8.80
C ILE A 119 5.34 13.09 -8.45
N TYR A 120 4.80 12.36 -7.49
CA TYR A 120 5.32 11.07 -7.07
C TYR A 120 4.28 9.98 -7.24
N TYR A 121 4.67 8.84 -7.80
CA TYR A 121 3.96 7.59 -7.59
C TYR A 121 4.47 6.96 -6.32
N THR A 122 3.60 6.87 -5.32
CA THR A 122 3.99 6.46 -3.98
C THR A 122 3.38 5.11 -3.67
N VAL A 123 4.20 4.18 -3.20
CA VAL A 123 3.78 2.88 -2.68
C VAL A 123 4.09 2.81 -1.19
N VAL A 124 3.07 2.44 -0.41
CA VAL A 124 3.17 2.18 1.03
C VAL A 124 2.86 0.71 1.24
N ASP A 125 3.85 -0.08 1.64
CA ASP A 125 3.69 -1.51 1.93
C ASP A 125 3.82 -1.73 3.45
N THR A 126 2.68 -1.86 4.14
CA THR A 126 2.66 -2.01 5.60
C THR A 126 3.11 -3.39 6.07
N LYS A 127 3.10 -4.40 5.19
CA LYS A 127 3.61 -5.75 5.51
C LYS A 127 5.13 -5.84 5.38
N ALA A 128 5.66 -5.32 4.28
CA ALA A 128 7.12 -5.24 4.08
C ALA A 128 7.74 -4.11 4.90
N LYS A 129 6.91 -3.18 5.44
CA LYS A 129 7.34 -1.96 6.13
C LYS A 129 8.21 -1.08 5.24
N GLU A 130 7.74 -0.82 4.02
CA GLU A 130 8.47 -0.05 3.03
C GLU A 130 7.62 1.13 2.51
N PHE A 131 8.25 2.30 2.41
CA PHE A 131 7.73 3.50 1.77
C PHE A 131 8.55 3.79 0.52
N LYS A 132 7.92 3.79 -0.66
CA LYS A 132 8.60 3.91 -1.96
C LYS A 132 8.05 5.08 -2.77
N PRO A 133 8.54 6.31 -2.58
CA PRO A 133 8.16 7.45 -3.40
C PRO A 133 9.00 7.48 -4.68
N THR A 134 8.37 7.33 -5.83
CA THR A 134 9.03 7.42 -7.15
C THR A 134 8.64 8.74 -7.82
N TYR A 135 9.60 9.61 -8.05
CA TYR A 135 9.37 10.87 -8.77
C TYR A 135 9.01 10.60 -10.23
N ILE A 136 7.91 11.15 -10.71
CA ILE A 136 7.47 11.01 -12.09
C ILE A 136 7.71 12.34 -12.84
N LYS A 137 8.70 12.34 -13.69
CA LYS A 137 9.06 13.51 -14.47
C LYS A 137 8.07 13.76 -15.62
N ALA A 138 7.65 12.70 -16.30
CA ALA A 138 6.72 12.77 -17.41
C ALA A 138 6.02 11.43 -17.61
N MET A 139 4.83 11.45 -18.19
CA MET A 139 4.09 10.27 -18.62
C MET A 139 3.63 10.47 -20.06
N GLN A 140 3.73 9.42 -20.85
CA GLN A 140 3.34 9.42 -22.26
C GLN A 140 2.33 8.31 -22.53
N LEU A 141 1.38 8.59 -23.41
CA LEU A 141 0.45 7.62 -23.95
C LEU A 141 0.66 7.55 -25.46
N ASN A 142 1.06 6.38 -25.95
CA ASN A 142 1.41 6.15 -27.37
C ASN A 142 2.47 7.14 -27.92
N GLY A 143 3.42 7.55 -27.06
CA GLY A 143 4.48 8.50 -27.41
C GLY A 143 4.10 9.97 -27.30
N GLU A 144 2.85 10.30 -26.97
CA GLU A 144 2.42 11.68 -26.73
C GLU A 144 2.35 11.99 -25.23
N GLU A 145 2.79 13.18 -24.84
CA GLU A 145 2.80 13.60 -23.44
C GLU A 145 1.38 13.67 -22.87
N MET A 146 1.25 13.21 -21.63
CA MET A 146 0.06 13.34 -20.80
C MET A 146 0.17 14.58 -19.91
N THR A 147 -0.95 15.14 -19.52
CA THR A 147 -1.02 16.25 -18.55
C THR A 147 -1.40 15.70 -17.19
N TYR A 148 -0.73 16.17 -16.16
CA TYR A 148 -1.13 15.82 -14.79
C TYR A 148 -2.28 16.70 -14.31
N ASP A 149 -3.38 16.07 -13.94
CA ASP A 149 -4.55 16.68 -13.32
C ASP A 149 -4.38 16.62 -11.78
N ALA A 150 -3.83 17.68 -11.21
CA ALA A 150 -3.53 17.74 -9.79
C ALA A 150 -4.77 17.61 -8.87
N PRO A 151 -5.94 18.20 -9.17
CA PRO A 151 -7.15 18.01 -8.38
C PRO A 151 -7.61 16.55 -8.27
N ASN A 152 -7.40 15.76 -9.32
CA ASN A 152 -7.81 14.36 -9.37
C ASN A 152 -6.66 13.37 -9.13
N TYR A 153 -5.43 13.85 -8.90
CA TYR A 153 -4.21 13.02 -8.76
C TYR A 153 -4.05 12.01 -9.90
N ALA A 154 -4.29 12.45 -11.13
CA ALA A 154 -4.29 11.58 -12.30
C ALA A 154 -3.50 12.17 -13.48
N TRP A 155 -2.82 11.31 -14.23
CA TRP A 155 -2.32 11.67 -15.55
C TRP A 155 -3.42 11.49 -16.58
N VAL A 156 -3.69 12.50 -17.39
CA VAL A 156 -4.80 12.51 -18.33
C VAL A 156 -4.33 12.80 -19.76
N LYS A 157 -4.94 12.12 -20.71
CA LYS A 157 -4.78 12.36 -22.15
C LYS A 157 -6.07 11.98 -22.85
N VAL A 158 -6.60 12.90 -23.64
CA VAL A 158 -7.71 12.60 -24.54
C VAL A 158 -7.15 12.00 -25.82
N ILE A 159 -7.64 10.82 -26.17
CA ILE A 159 -7.32 10.14 -27.41
C ILE A 159 -8.59 9.82 -28.19
N THR A 160 -8.48 9.78 -29.51
CA THR A 160 -9.52 9.30 -30.39
C THR A 160 -9.08 7.95 -30.96
N THR A 161 -9.85 6.92 -30.76
CA THR A 161 -9.59 5.59 -31.35
C THR A 161 -10.51 5.39 -32.53
N THR A 162 -10.00 4.80 -33.61
CA THR A 162 -10.75 4.53 -34.85
C THR A 162 -11.23 3.09 -34.94
N ALA A 163 -10.81 2.23 -34.00
CA ALA A 163 -11.16 0.82 -33.98
C ALA A 163 -11.26 0.31 -32.53
N ASP A 164 -12.07 -0.71 -32.32
CA ASP A 164 -12.10 -1.48 -31.09
C ASP A 164 -10.76 -2.20 -30.90
N ASN A 165 -10.36 -2.36 -29.64
CA ASN A 165 -9.08 -3.01 -29.26
C ASN A 165 -7.83 -2.28 -29.75
N THR A 166 -7.85 -0.95 -29.87
CA THR A 166 -6.65 -0.16 -30.16
C THR A 166 -5.64 -0.35 -29.02
N PRO A 167 -4.39 -0.80 -29.28
CA PRO A 167 -3.39 -0.97 -28.25
C PRO A 167 -3.02 0.37 -27.62
N ILE A 168 -2.91 0.38 -26.30
CA ILE A 168 -2.49 1.55 -25.52
C ILE A 168 -1.13 1.24 -24.89
N ASN A 169 -0.14 2.09 -25.17
CA ASN A 169 1.18 2.02 -24.55
C ASN A 169 1.39 3.23 -23.64
N ILE A 170 1.54 2.98 -22.34
CA ILE A 170 1.81 4.01 -21.33
C ILE A 170 3.25 3.87 -20.86
N VAL A 171 4.01 4.97 -20.94
CA VAL A 171 5.41 5.02 -20.51
C VAL A 171 5.55 6.14 -19.48
N ALA A 172 6.04 5.79 -18.29
CA ALA A 172 6.41 6.76 -17.26
C ALA A 172 7.93 6.95 -17.25
N THR A 173 8.37 8.19 -17.13
CA THR A 173 9.78 8.55 -16.94
C THR A 173 9.93 9.20 -15.58
N GLY A 174 10.80 8.64 -14.73
CA GLY A 174 11.02 9.12 -13.38
C GLY A 174 12.39 8.72 -12.84
N ALA A 175 12.66 9.10 -11.61
CA ALA A 175 13.80 8.64 -10.85
C ALA A 175 13.30 7.77 -9.71
N GLU A 176 13.81 6.54 -9.63
CA GLU A 176 13.64 5.71 -8.46
C GLU A 176 14.60 6.20 -7.37
N TYR A 177 14.08 6.35 -6.16
CA TYR A 177 14.91 6.59 -5.01
C TYR A 177 15.21 5.25 -4.36
N SER A 178 16.45 4.82 -4.51
CA SER A 178 16.92 3.65 -3.81
C SER A 178 17.11 3.97 -2.34
N LYS A 179 16.76 3.02 -1.51
CA LYS A 179 17.14 2.96 -0.11
C LYS A 179 18.66 3.13 -0.01
N ALA A 180 19.12 4.08 0.80
CA ALA A 180 20.53 4.32 1.06
C ALA A 180 21.17 3.12 1.81
#